data_7403e49fd8d6fbc2099ac97a8fe5e804
#
_entry.id   7403e49fd8d6fbc2099ac97a8fe5e804
#
_cell.length_a   1.000
_cell.length_b   1.000
_cell.length_c   1.000
_cell.angle_alpha   90.00
_cell.angle_beta   90.00
_cell.angle_gamma   90.00
#
_symmetry.space_group_name_H-M   'P 1'
#
loop_
_entity.id
_entity.type
_entity.pdbx_description
1 polymer ?
#
loop_
_entity_poly.entity_id
_entity_poly.type
_entity_poly.pdbx_seq_one_letter_code
_entity_poly.pdbx_strand_id
1 'polypeptide(L)'
;MSILEGISSYIKDGESASHNLGLEIEHFVVDENGTQIGFGEISALIDSVGKELNAEIHYMDGYPVGYHTKGYTVSLEPACQFEISIDPYSDLKNIRTVYKEFRNTWDPVFEREGYHFETKGNLPNVELGLLSPGDIPLSPKKRYQFMNSYFNASGKYGKYMMRASASAQISVDYASEEDMVRKLRVLQKISQLLM
;
A
#
# COMPACT_ATOMS: atom_id res chain seq x y z
N MET A 1 9.95 -18.78 26.03
CA MET A 1 8.66 -18.15 25.69
C MET A 1 7.98 -19.04 24.65
N SER A 2 6.78 -19.52 24.93
CA SER A 2 6.00 -20.28 23.94
C SER A 2 5.52 -19.36 22.82
N ILE A 3 5.10 -19.94 21.68
CA ILE A 3 4.52 -19.17 20.56
C ILE A 3 3.30 -18.37 21.03
N LEU A 4 2.45 -18.95 21.88
CA LEU A 4 1.28 -18.28 22.42
C LEU A 4 1.65 -17.07 23.31
N GLU A 5 2.66 -17.20 24.17
CA GLU A 5 3.16 -16.08 24.97
C GLU A 5 3.73 -14.97 24.09
N GLY A 6 4.44 -15.33 23.01
CA GLY A 6 4.96 -14.34 22.06
C GLY A 6 3.85 -13.58 21.34
N ILE A 7 2.80 -14.28 20.89
CA ILE A 7 1.63 -13.65 20.24
C ILE A 7 0.88 -12.76 21.24
N SER A 8 0.64 -13.23 22.47
CA SER A 8 -0.03 -12.43 23.49
C SER A 8 0.75 -11.17 23.87
N SER A 9 2.10 -11.26 23.96
CA SER A 9 2.94 -10.08 24.18
C SER A 9 2.82 -9.08 23.04
N TYR A 10 2.95 -9.55 21.80
CA TYR A 10 2.82 -8.70 20.62
C TYR A 10 1.47 -7.96 20.55
N ILE A 11 0.37 -8.65 20.89
CA ILE A 11 -0.96 -8.04 20.92
C ILE A 11 -1.02 -6.96 22.02
N LYS A 12 -0.49 -7.24 23.21
CA LYS A 12 -0.45 -6.26 24.32
C LYS A 12 0.40 -5.04 24.01
N ASP A 13 1.53 -5.25 23.35
CA ASP A 13 2.43 -4.15 22.95
C ASP A 13 1.77 -3.20 21.91
N GLY A 14 0.74 -3.68 21.19
CA GLY A 14 -0.07 -2.89 20.26
C GLY A 14 -1.25 -2.14 20.89
N GLU A 15 -1.50 -2.26 22.20
CA GLU A 15 -2.59 -1.56 22.88
C GLU A 15 -2.36 -0.03 22.85
N SER A 16 -3.38 0.72 22.45
CA SER A 16 -3.36 2.18 22.36
C SER A 16 -4.68 2.78 22.83
N ALA A 17 -4.61 3.72 23.75
CA ALA A 17 -5.80 4.44 24.22
C ALA A 17 -6.24 5.60 23.29
N SER A 18 -5.51 5.85 22.20
CA SER A 18 -5.77 6.99 21.30
C SER A 18 -6.97 6.80 20.38
N HIS A 19 -7.41 5.56 20.15
CA HIS A 19 -8.54 5.23 19.25
C HIS A 19 -8.40 5.83 17.84
N ASN A 20 -7.18 5.84 17.31
CA ASN A 20 -6.90 6.35 15.98
C ASN A 20 -7.29 5.33 14.90
N LEU A 21 -7.37 5.86 13.68
CA LEU A 21 -7.49 5.10 12.44
C LEU A 21 -6.26 5.37 11.58
N GLY A 22 -5.66 4.34 11.03
CA GLY A 22 -4.69 4.40 9.94
C GLY A 22 -5.37 4.08 8.62
N LEU A 23 -4.93 4.69 7.53
CA LEU A 23 -5.42 4.43 6.19
C LEU A 23 -4.25 4.19 5.26
N GLU A 24 -4.29 3.07 4.53
CA GLU A 24 -3.37 2.77 3.45
C GLU A 24 -4.16 2.70 2.14
N ILE A 25 -3.65 3.32 1.09
CA ILE A 25 -4.27 3.28 -0.24
C ILE A 25 -3.20 2.97 -1.26
N GLU A 26 -3.36 1.86 -1.94
CA GLU A 26 -2.57 1.47 -3.09
C GLU A 26 -3.18 2.05 -4.38
N HIS A 27 -2.33 2.49 -5.30
CA HIS A 27 -2.74 3.01 -6.59
C HIS A 27 -1.91 2.37 -7.69
N PHE A 28 -2.53 2.07 -8.81
CA PHE A 28 -1.79 1.92 -10.06
C PHE A 28 -1.47 3.29 -10.63
N VAL A 29 -0.26 3.45 -11.14
CA VAL A 29 0.18 4.62 -11.89
C VAL A 29 0.33 4.18 -13.33
N VAL A 30 -0.53 4.68 -14.22
CA VAL A 30 -0.63 4.21 -15.60
C VAL A 30 -0.58 5.36 -16.61
N ASP A 31 -0.13 5.06 -17.82
CA ASP A 31 -0.21 5.96 -18.97
C ASP A 31 -1.64 5.96 -19.59
N GLU A 32 -1.82 6.73 -20.67
CA GLU A 32 -3.11 6.82 -21.42
C GLU A 32 -3.59 5.47 -22.01
N ASN A 33 -2.68 4.50 -22.19
CA ASN A 33 -2.96 3.16 -22.69
C ASN A 33 -3.22 2.14 -21.56
N GLY A 34 -3.21 2.57 -20.31
CA GLY A 34 -3.34 1.71 -19.13
C GLY A 34 -2.08 0.87 -18.84
N THR A 35 -0.92 1.27 -19.37
CA THR A 35 0.35 0.63 -19.09
C THR A 35 0.93 1.19 -17.81
N GLN A 36 1.27 0.32 -16.86
CA GLN A 36 1.81 0.73 -15.58
C GLN A 36 3.23 1.25 -15.71
N ILE A 37 3.56 2.30 -14.96
CA ILE A 37 4.90 2.88 -14.84
C ILE A 37 5.95 1.83 -14.42
N GLY A 38 7.13 1.89 -15.00
CA GLY A 38 8.23 0.97 -14.69
C GLY A 38 8.91 1.28 -13.36
N PHE A 39 9.50 0.24 -12.72
CA PHE A 39 10.20 0.38 -11.45
C PHE A 39 11.29 1.46 -11.47
N GLY A 40 12.14 1.47 -12.50
CA GLY A 40 13.24 2.43 -12.59
C GLY A 40 12.76 3.88 -12.61
N GLU A 41 11.68 4.14 -13.32
CA GLU A 41 11.10 5.46 -13.48
C GLU A 41 10.41 5.94 -12.19
N ILE A 42 9.52 5.12 -11.62
CA ILE A 42 8.84 5.48 -10.37
C ILE A 42 9.81 5.63 -9.20
N SER A 43 10.87 4.83 -9.15
CA SER A 43 11.95 4.93 -8.16
C SER A 43 12.70 6.27 -8.26
N ALA A 44 12.99 6.73 -9.49
CA ALA A 44 13.63 8.03 -9.71
C ALA A 44 12.72 9.20 -9.31
N LEU A 45 11.41 9.10 -9.58
CA LEU A 45 10.44 10.11 -9.15
C LEU A 45 10.32 10.16 -7.61
N ILE A 46 10.32 9.01 -6.93
CA ILE A 46 10.32 8.93 -5.46
C ILE A 46 11.56 9.65 -4.88
N ASP A 47 12.74 9.43 -5.45
CA ASP A 47 13.97 10.09 -5.02
C ASP A 47 13.91 11.61 -5.19
N SER A 48 13.45 12.07 -6.36
CA SER A 48 13.32 13.49 -6.67
C SER A 48 12.34 14.20 -5.73
N VAL A 49 11.12 13.69 -5.63
CA VAL A 49 10.06 14.26 -4.79
C VAL A 49 10.43 14.18 -3.30
N GLY A 50 11.00 13.05 -2.86
CA GLY A 50 11.45 12.91 -1.47
C GLY A 50 12.50 13.96 -1.10
N LYS A 51 13.45 14.26 -1.98
CA LYS A 51 14.44 15.33 -1.78
C LYS A 51 13.81 16.72 -1.74
N GLU A 52 12.87 17.01 -2.64
CA GLU A 52 12.15 18.29 -2.65
C GLU A 52 11.38 18.54 -1.36
N LEU A 53 10.78 17.47 -0.81
CA LEU A 53 10.04 17.50 0.45
C LEU A 53 10.93 17.48 1.70
N ASN A 54 12.26 17.32 1.56
CA ASN A 54 13.17 17.01 2.66
C ASN A 54 12.72 15.79 3.48
N ALA A 55 12.17 14.78 2.81
CA ALA A 55 11.66 13.56 3.40
C ALA A 55 12.78 12.56 3.71
N GLU A 56 12.52 11.62 4.62
CA GLU A 56 13.39 10.48 4.89
C GLU A 56 13.20 9.43 3.79
N ILE A 57 14.15 9.33 2.85
CA ILE A 57 14.04 8.39 1.73
C ILE A 57 14.47 6.99 2.17
N HIS A 58 13.64 6.02 1.87
CA HIS A 58 13.91 4.60 2.13
C HIS A 58 14.56 3.96 0.91
N TYR A 59 15.76 3.39 1.12
CA TYR A 59 16.51 2.68 0.08
C TYR A 59 16.48 1.17 0.29
N MET A 60 16.38 0.42 -0.80
CA MET A 60 16.54 -1.03 -0.82
C MET A 60 17.43 -1.43 -1.98
N ASP A 61 18.52 -2.15 -1.68
CA ASP A 61 19.55 -2.55 -2.67
C ASP A 61 20.04 -1.35 -3.53
N GLY A 62 20.12 -0.16 -2.93
CA GLY A 62 20.55 1.09 -3.57
C GLY A 62 19.48 1.85 -4.36
N TYR A 63 18.27 1.33 -4.42
CA TYR A 63 17.15 1.98 -5.10
C TYR A 63 16.20 2.66 -4.11
N PRO A 64 15.75 3.90 -4.37
CA PRO A 64 14.67 4.54 -3.63
C PRO A 64 13.37 3.73 -3.83
N VAL A 65 12.76 3.28 -2.73
CA VAL A 65 11.54 2.45 -2.77
C VAL A 65 10.38 3.07 -1.97
N GLY A 66 10.57 4.27 -1.45
CA GLY A 66 9.61 5.01 -0.68
C GLY A 66 10.26 6.15 0.09
N TYR A 67 9.46 6.89 0.81
CA TYR A 67 9.93 7.93 1.74
C TYR A 67 8.91 8.12 2.86
N HIS A 68 9.38 8.63 4.00
CA HIS A 68 8.53 9.13 5.07
C HIS A 68 8.60 10.66 5.15
N THR A 69 7.47 11.29 5.31
CA THR A 69 7.32 12.73 5.59
C THR A 69 6.29 12.94 6.69
N LYS A 70 6.08 14.18 7.11
CA LYS A 70 5.08 14.47 8.14
C LYS A 70 3.68 14.10 7.65
N GLY A 71 3.06 13.14 8.32
CA GLY A 71 1.67 12.74 8.11
C GLY A 71 1.49 11.50 7.25
N TYR A 72 2.51 11.08 6.47
CA TYR A 72 2.38 9.87 5.65
C TYR A 72 3.72 9.27 5.21
N THR A 73 3.66 8.01 4.85
CA THR A 73 4.72 7.28 4.16
C THR A 73 4.26 6.94 2.75
N VAL A 74 5.17 7.02 1.78
CA VAL A 74 5.01 6.45 0.44
C VAL A 74 5.82 5.18 0.34
N SER A 75 5.27 4.12 -0.24
CA SER A 75 5.99 2.89 -0.55
C SER A 75 5.59 2.28 -1.89
N LEU A 76 6.42 1.36 -2.39
CA LEU A 76 6.11 0.56 -3.58
C LEU A 76 5.71 -0.86 -3.16
N GLU A 77 4.59 -1.30 -3.67
CA GLU A 77 4.07 -2.64 -3.52
C GLU A 77 4.60 -3.60 -4.60
N PRO A 78 4.25 -4.95 -4.63
CA PRO A 78 4.93 -5.95 -5.45
C PRO A 78 5.13 -5.60 -6.91
N ALA A 79 4.14 -5.04 -7.55
CA ALA A 79 4.17 -4.65 -8.97
C ALA A 79 4.22 -3.13 -9.14
N CYS A 80 4.92 -2.43 -8.25
CA CYS A 80 5.03 -0.97 -8.25
C CYS A 80 3.71 -0.24 -8.04
N GLN A 81 2.70 -0.89 -7.43
CA GLN A 81 1.55 -0.14 -6.92
C GLN A 81 2.09 0.90 -5.93
N PHE A 82 1.64 2.13 -6.12
CA PHE A 82 2.10 3.29 -5.36
C PHE A 82 1.22 3.46 -4.15
N GLU A 83 1.74 3.10 -2.98
CA GLU A 83 1.01 3.14 -1.74
C GLU A 83 1.28 4.42 -0.96
N ILE A 84 0.22 4.98 -0.40
CA ILE A 84 0.30 5.95 0.69
C ILE A 84 -0.20 5.27 1.97
N SER A 85 0.62 5.29 3.02
CA SER A 85 0.24 4.93 4.39
C SER A 85 0.14 6.21 5.21
N ILE A 86 -1.08 6.61 5.58
CA ILE A 86 -1.36 7.82 6.34
C ILE A 86 -1.17 7.55 7.82
N ASP A 87 -0.46 8.44 8.52
CA ASP A 87 -0.26 8.36 9.97
C ASP A 87 -1.60 8.27 10.71
N PRO A 88 -1.63 7.61 11.88
CA PRO A 88 -2.87 7.43 12.62
C PRO A 88 -3.48 8.75 13.11
N TYR A 89 -4.76 8.97 12.81
CA TYR A 89 -5.54 10.12 13.27
C TYR A 89 -6.84 9.69 13.94
N SER A 90 -7.30 10.50 14.90
CA SER A 90 -8.59 10.29 15.58
C SER A 90 -9.81 10.74 14.78
N ASP A 91 -9.63 11.46 13.68
CA ASP A 91 -10.71 11.93 12.85
C ASP A 91 -10.41 11.82 11.34
N LEU A 92 -11.47 11.58 10.56
CA LEU A 92 -11.40 11.40 9.12
C LEU A 92 -11.08 12.71 8.36
N LYS A 93 -11.25 13.87 8.98
CA LYS A 93 -10.96 15.15 8.33
C LYS A 93 -9.45 15.33 8.15
N ASN A 94 -8.66 14.95 9.16
CA ASN A 94 -7.20 14.98 9.08
C ASN A 94 -6.69 13.97 8.05
N ILE A 95 -7.19 12.74 8.06
CA ILE A 95 -6.88 11.72 7.04
C ILE A 95 -7.14 12.26 5.62
N ARG A 96 -8.32 12.85 5.41
CA ARG A 96 -8.68 13.45 4.11
C ARG A 96 -7.76 14.61 3.73
N THR A 97 -7.33 15.42 4.68
CA THR A 97 -6.41 16.54 4.44
C THR A 97 -5.06 16.02 3.96
N VAL A 98 -4.48 15.05 4.67
CA VAL A 98 -3.20 14.43 4.29
C VAL A 98 -3.29 13.76 2.91
N TYR A 99 -4.37 13.03 2.63
CA TYR A 99 -4.55 12.43 1.30
C TYR A 99 -4.63 13.47 0.18
N LYS A 100 -5.28 14.62 0.43
CA LYS A 100 -5.30 15.72 -0.55
C LYS A 100 -3.92 16.35 -0.75
N GLU A 101 -3.14 16.51 0.30
CA GLU A 101 -1.75 17.02 0.21
C GLU A 101 -0.89 16.07 -0.62
N PHE A 102 -1.00 14.76 -0.37
CA PHE A 102 -0.35 13.73 -1.19
C PHE A 102 -0.74 13.85 -2.67
N ARG A 103 -2.04 13.92 -2.99
CA ARG A 103 -2.52 14.06 -4.37
C ARG A 103 -2.03 15.36 -5.03
N ASN A 104 -2.06 16.48 -4.30
CA ASN A 104 -1.56 17.77 -4.78
C ASN A 104 -0.05 17.73 -5.09
N THR A 105 0.71 16.88 -4.39
CA THR A 105 2.14 16.66 -4.65
C THR A 105 2.34 15.78 -5.89
N TRP A 106 1.63 14.66 -5.98
CA TRP A 106 1.95 13.62 -6.95
C TRP A 106 1.18 13.72 -8.27
N ASP A 107 -0.06 14.22 -8.29
CA ASP A 107 -0.81 14.38 -9.54
C ASP A 107 -0.04 15.21 -10.58
N PRO A 108 0.52 16.40 -10.26
CA PRO A 108 1.29 17.18 -11.23
C PRO A 108 2.60 16.50 -11.66
N VAL A 109 3.22 15.70 -10.79
CA VAL A 109 4.45 14.97 -11.12
C VAL A 109 4.15 13.90 -12.16
N PHE A 110 3.12 13.08 -11.94
CA PHE A 110 2.75 12.03 -12.88
C PHE A 110 2.20 12.59 -14.19
N GLU A 111 1.36 13.62 -14.15
CA GLU A 111 0.83 14.28 -15.36
C GLU A 111 1.95 14.82 -16.27
N ARG A 112 3.00 15.40 -15.69
CA ARG A 112 4.16 15.88 -16.46
C ARG A 112 4.91 14.77 -17.19
N GLU A 113 4.95 13.57 -16.59
CA GLU A 113 5.61 12.38 -17.15
C GLU A 113 4.66 11.53 -18.02
N GLY A 114 3.40 11.97 -18.22
CA GLY A 114 2.40 11.26 -19.04
C GLY A 114 1.66 10.13 -18.33
N TYR A 115 1.67 10.14 -17.00
CA TYR A 115 1.00 9.14 -16.15
C TYR A 115 -0.13 9.78 -15.33
N HIS A 116 -0.96 8.92 -14.76
CA HIS A 116 -1.98 9.31 -13.80
C HIS A 116 -2.26 8.17 -12.80
N PHE A 117 -2.85 8.51 -11.66
CA PHE A 117 -3.37 7.51 -10.74
C PHE A 117 -4.65 6.87 -11.31
N GLU A 118 -4.64 5.55 -11.47
CA GLU A 118 -5.86 4.81 -11.77
C GLU A 118 -6.76 4.74 -10.53
N THR A 119 -8.06 4.90 -10.72
CA THR A 119 -9.04 4.90 -9.63
C THR A 119 -9.68 3.52 -9.37
N LYS A 120 -9.28 2.51 -10.16
CA LYS A 120 -9.78 1.15 -10.03
C LYS A 120 -8.90 0.30 -9.13
N GLY A 121 -9.53 -0.64 -8.43
CA GLY A 121 -8.83 -1.65 -7.63
C GLY A 121 -8.20 -2.79 -8.44
N ASN A 122 -8.41 -2.81 -9.76
CA ASN A 122 -7.79 -3.76 -10.68
C ASN A 122 -7.05 -3.02 -11.80
N LEU A 123 -5.91 -3.56 -12.22
CA LEU A 123 -5.18 -3.00 -13.35
C LEU A 123 -6.00 -3.15 -14.65
N PRO A 124 -6.32 -2.05 -15.37
CA PRO A 124 -7.26 -2.08 -16.50
C PRO A 124 -6.90 -3.08 -17.59
N ASN A 125 -5.64 -3.15 -18.02
CA ASN A 125 -5.19 -4.05 -19.08
C ASN A 125 -5.28 -5.53 -18.69
N VAL A 126 -5.21 -5.86 -17.40
CA VAL A 126 -5.43 -7.22 -16.90
C VAL A 126 -6.93 -7.53 -16.87
N GLU A 127 -7.77 -6.58 -16.47
CA GLU A 127 -9.23 -6.71 -16.46
C GLU A 127 -9.79 -6.95 -17.88
N LEU A 128 -9.22 -6.26 -18.88
CA LEU A 128 -9.59 -6.40 -20.29
C LEU A 128 -8.98 -7.64 -20.97
N GLY A 129 -8.13 -8.41 -20.27
CA GLY A 129 -7.45 -9.57 -20.82
C GLY A 129 -6.33 -9.24 -21.82
N LEU A 130 -5.87 -7.99 -21.85
CA LEU A 130 -4.79 -7.52 -22.73
C LEU A 130 -3.40 -7.80 -22.16
N LEU A 131 -3.31 -8.02 -20.84
CA LEU A 131 -2.07 -8.29 -20.12
C LEU A 131 -2.27 -9.45 -19.15
N SER A 132 -1.34 -10.42 -19.13
CA SER A 132 -1.32 -11.46 -18.12
C SER A 132 -0.67 -10.93 -16.83
N PRO A 133 -1.23 -11.19 -15.63
CA PRO A 133 -0.59 -10.80 -14.37
C PRO A 133 0.82 -11.37 -14.22
N GLY A 134 1.11 -12.51 -14.87
CA GLY A 134 2.44 -13.11 -14.88
C GLY A 134 3.50 -12.27 -15.58
N ASP A 135 3.09 -11.42 -16.51
CA ASP A 135 3.98 -10.61 -17.34
C ASP A 135 4.25 -9.21 -16.74
N ILE A 136 3.55 -8.85 -15.66
CA ILE A 136 3.80 -7.59 -14.94
C ILE A 136 5.11 -7.72 -14.15
N PRO A 137 6.10 -6.84 -14.36
CA PRO A 137 7.36 -6.87 -13.63
C PRO A 137 7.15 -6.69 -12.12
N LEU A 138 7.97 -7.36 -11.33
CA LEU A 138 8.01 -7.17 -9.88
C LEU A 138 9.05 -6.12 -9.49
N SER A 139 8.75 -5.34 -8.47
CA SER A 139 9.76 -4.55 -7.79
C SER A 139 10.85 -5.46 -7.20
N PRO A 140 12.12 -5.02 -7.10
CA PRO A 140 13.25 -5.89 -6.77
C PRO A 140 13.31 -6.35 -5.30
N LYS A 141 12.29 -6.04 -4.48
CA LYS A 141 12.25 -6.45 -3.08
C LYS A 141 12.28 -7.99 -2.96
N LYS A 142 13.23 -8.55 -2.21
CA LYS A 142 13.42 -10.00 -2.03
C LYS A 142 12.16 -10.72 -1.54
N ARG A 143 11.39 -10.08 -0.65
CA ARG A 143 10.12 -10.64 -0.15
C ARG A 143 9.13 -10.95 -1.28
N TYR A 144 9.11 -10.12 -2.32
CA TYR A 144 8.19 -10.30 -3.45
C TYR A 144 8.60 -11.41 -4.39
N GLN A 145 9.91 -11.66 -4.52
CA GLN A 145 10.41 -12.82 -5.26
C GLN A 145 10.01 -14.13 -4.57
N PHE A 146 10.12 -14.16 -3.22
CA PHE A 146 9.67 -15.31 -2.44
C PHE A 146 8.15 -15.51 -2.56
N MET A 147 7.35 -14.45 -2.39
CA MET A 147 5.88 -14.49 -2.54
C MET A 147 5.49 -14.96 -3.94
N ASN A 148 6.15 -14.47 -4.99
CA ASN A 148 5.91 -14.87 -6.37
C ASN A 148 6.18 -16.38 -6.58
N SER A 149 7.27 -16.89 -6.03
CA SER A 149 7.59 -18.32 -6.08
C SER A 149 6.50 -19.16 -5.38
N TYR A 150 6.06 -18.73 -4.22
CA TYR A 150 4.99 -19.38 -3.46
C TYR A 150 3.67 -19.37 -4.25
N PHE A 151 3.23 -18.22 -4.76
CA PHE A 151 2.00 -18.09 -5.54
C PHE A 151 2.03 -18.75 -6.91
N ASN A 152 3.21 -18.99 -7.47
CA ASN A 152 3.36 -19.81 -8.68
C ASN A 152 3.13 -21.31 -8.41
N ALA A 153 3.49 -21.76 -7.20
CA ALA A 153 3.34 -23.15 -6.79
C ALA A 153 1.98 -23.45 -6.14
N SER A 154 1.31 -22.43 -5.57
CA SER A 154 0.09 -22.59 -4.79
C SER A 154 -0.99 -21.60 -5.21
N GLY A 155 -2.17 -22.13 -5.55
CA GLY A 155 -3.35 -21.32 -5.83
C GLY A 155 -3.41 -20.77 -7.26
N LYS A 156 -4.63 -20.44 -7.67
CA LYS A 156 -4.95 -19.98 -9.04
C LYS A 156 -4.83 -18.48 -9.21
N TYR A 157 -5.16 -17.71 -8.16
CA TYR A 157 -5.35 -16.25 -8.24
C TYR A 157 -4.28 -15.42 -7.54
N GLY A 158 -3.25 -16.06 -6.95
CA GLY A 158 -2.19 -15.35 -6.23
C GLY A 158 -1.45 -14.29 -7.06
N LYS A 159 -1.26 -14.54 -8.36
CA LYS A 159 -0.64 -13.55 -9.26
C LYS A 159 -1.53 -12.32 -9.50
N TYR A 160 -2.84 -12.51 -9.59
CA TYR A 160 -3.79 -11.40 -9.73
C TYR A 160 -3.77 -10.53 -8.48
N MET A 161 -3.89 -11.14 -7.30
CA MET A 161 -3.82 -10.44 -6.03
C MET A 161 -2.50 -9.67 -5.86
N MET A 162 -1.38 -10.30 -6.20
CA MET A 162 -0.06 -9.73 -5.98
C MET A 162 0.29 -8.60 -6.97
N ARG A 163 -0.15 -8.69 -8.23
CA ARG A 163 0.36 -7.84 -9.32
C ARG A 163 -0.69 -6.99 -10.00
N ALA A 164 -1.95 -7.33 -9.86
CA ALA A 164 -3.03 -6.71 -10.63
C ALA A 164 -4.16 -6.16 -9.76
N SER A 165 -3.98 -6.14 -8.44
CA SER A 165 -4.93 -5.51 -7.52
C SER A 165 -4.28 -4.39 -6.72
N ALA A 166 -5.08 -3.42 -6.35
CA ALA A 166 -4.75 -2.31 -5.47
C ALA A 166 -5.90 -2.11 -4.50
N SER A 167 -5.61 -1.97 -3.22
CA SER A 167 -6.60 -1.97 -2.15
C SER A 167 -6.57 -0.68 -1.33
N ALA A 168 -7.67 -0.41 -0.62
CA ALA A 168 -7.71 0.52 0.50
C ALA A 168 -7.80 -0.30 1.79
N GLN A 169 -6.92 -0.04 2.74
CA GLN A 169 -6.81 -0.76 4.00
C GLN A 169 -6.99 0.19 5.17
N ILE A 170 -7.74 -0.24 6.18
CA ILE A 170 -8.01 0.55 7.39
C ILE A 170 -7.48 -0.21 8.60
N SER A 171 -6.57 0.42 9.32
CA SER A 171 -6.09 -0.04 10.63
C SER A 171 -6.85 0.67 11.74
N VAL A 172 -7.25 -0.06 12.77
CA VAL A 172 -8.03 0.45 13.89
C VAL A 172 -7.31 0.13 15.19
N ASP A 173 -6.98 1.15 15.96
CA ASP A 173 -6.43 0.99 17.31
C ASP A 173 -7.36 0.18 18.22
N TYR A 174 -6.80 -0.49 19.21
CA TYR A 174 -7.53 -1.14 20.30
C TYR A 174 -6.87 -0.83 21.66
N ALA A 175 -7.70 -0.63 22.68
CA ALA A 175 -7.26 -0.20 23.99
C ALA A 175 -7.01 -1.35 24.97
N SER A 176 -7.46 -2.55 24.64
CA SER A 176 -7.28 -3.77 25.46
C SER A 176 -7.57 -5.01 24.62
N GLU A 177 -7.20 -6.18 25.12
CA GLU A 177 -7.54 -7.47 24.50
C GLU A 177 -9.06 -7.63 24.29
N GLU A 178 -9.88 -7.21 25.28
CA GLU A 178 -11.35 -7.27 25.15
C GLU A 178 -11.86 -6.36 24.02
N ASP A 179 -11.32 -5.14 23.91
CA ASP A 179 -11.65 -4.20 22.83
C ASP A 179 -11.22 -4.72 21.47
N MET A 180 -10.02 -5.32 21.38
CA MET A 180 -9.53 -5.97 20.17
C MET A 180 -10.47 -7.09 19.72
N VAL A 181 -10.84 -8.00 20.61
CA VAL A 181 -11.74 -9.12 20.30
C VAL A 181 -13.11 -8.62 19.85
N ARG A 182 -13.64 -7.57 20.50
CA ARG A 182 -14.90 -6.94 20.11
C ARG A 182 -14.82 -6.35 18.70
N LYS A 183 -13.78 -5.55 18.41
CA LYS A 183 -13.56 -4.93 17.09
C LYS A 183 -13.36 -5.98 16.00
N LEU A 184 -12.54 -7.01 16.25
CA LEU A 184 -12.33 -8.11 15.32
C LEU A 184 -13.65 -8.83 14.95
N ARG A 185 -14.49 -9.13 15.94
CA ARG A 185 -15.81 -9.75 15.70
C ARG A 185 -16.72 -8.87 14.85
N VAL A 186 -16.70 -7.55 15.07
CA VAL A 186 -17.49 -6.61 14.26
C VAL A 186 -16.95 -6.59 12.83
N LEU A 187 -15.65 -6.42 12.64
CA LEU A 187 -15.02 -6.39 11.31
C LEU A 187 -15.28 -7.68 10.53
N GLN A 188 -15.19 -8.85 11.16
CA GLN A 188 -15.53 -10.12 10.53
C GLN A 188 -17.00 -10.19 10.07
N LYS A 189 -17.92 -9.61 10.82
CA LYS A 189 -19.35 -9.61 10.44
C LYS A 189 -19.67 -8.66 9.29
N ILE A 190 -18.95 -7.53 9.18
CA ILE A 190 -19.19 -6.54 8.13
C ILE A 190 -18.27 -6.72 6.92
N SER A 191 -17.28 -7.63 6.97
CA SER A 191 -16.31 -7.83 5.89
C SER A 191 -16.95 -8.08 4.52
N GLN A 192 -18.06 -8.84 4.49
CA GLN A 192 -18.80 -9.08 3.24
C GLN A 192 -19.50 -7.85 2.67
N LEU A 193 -19.64 -6.78 3.46
CA LEU A 193 -20.22 -5.49 3.01
C LEU A 193 -19.12 -4.51 2.54
N LEU A 194 -17.86 -4.82 2.85
CA LEU A 194 -16.71 -3.97 2.53
C LEU A 194 -15.96 -4.46 1.26
N MET A 195 -16.31 -5.62 0.75
CA MET A 195 -15.83 -6.17 -0.52
C MET A 195 -16.81 -5.83 -1.64
#